data_ec609d36904b1f8ecaf0d08874e1eb57
#
_entry.id   ec609d36904b1f8ecaf0d08874e1eb57
#
_cell.length_a   1.000
_cell.length_b   1.000
_cell.length_c   1.000
_cell.angle_alpha   90.00
_cell.angle_beta   90.00
_cell.angle_gamma   90.00
#
_symmetry.space_group_name_H-M   'P 1'
#
loop_
_entity.id
_entity.type
_entity.pdbx_description
1 polymer ?
#
loop_
_entity_poly.entity_id
_entity_poly.type
_entity_poly.pdbx_seq_one_letter_code
_entity_poly.pdbx_strand_id
1 'polypeptide(L)'
;MVAEVTRGHPLDPAVIGARVKALREASSLSLRELAGRCGVSAPMLSQVERGETSPTLAVAARIASGLELRLSQLLRLDEDGAVTVTRAGDRRRGGNPRRGHRFEVLSSPQPGQRAELSRHTLAPGGATGAADDPPMHEPGSRETALIERGSVVLVCDGHRHALGEGDCVTFDADLPHRFENPAGEEAVFLAVVSAGLRRS
;
A
#
# COMPACT_ATOMS: atom_id res chain seq x y z
N MET A 1 -17.42 27.70 -9.72
CA MET A 1 -16.45 27.21 -10.75
C MET A 1 -16.61 25.71 -10.75
N VAL A 2 -17.29 25.17 -11.77
CA VAL A 2 -17.64 23.75 -11.88
C VAL A 2 -16.36 23.03 -12.32
N ALA A 3 -15.93 22.03 -11.55
CA ALA A 3 -14.80 21.18 -11.93
C ALA A 3 -15.14 20.49 -13.26
N GLU A 4 -14.31 20.72 -14.27
CA GLU A 4 -14.37 20.08 -15.57
C GLU A 4 -14.10 18.58 -15.36
N VAL A 5 -15.15 17.78 -15.53
CA VAL A 5 -15.01 16.32 -15.54
C VAL A 5 -14.20 15.98 -16.78
N THR A 6 -12.92 15.76 -16.61
CA THR A 6 -12.04 15.27 -17.67
C THR A 6 -12.60 13.93 -18.14
N ARG A 7 -13.15 13.89 -19.36
CA ARG A 7 -13.58 12.67 -20.03
C ARG A 7 -12.36 11.75 -20.07
N GLY A 8 -12.46 10.59 -19.39
CA GLY A 8 -11.39 9.61 -19.40
C GLY A 8 -10.98 9.29 -20.82
N HIS A 9 -9.72 9.49 -21.15
CA HIS A 9 -9.13 8.99 -22.39
C HIS A 9 -9.35 7.48 -22.44
N PRO A 10 -9.79 6.92 -23.58
CA PRO A 10 -9.75 5.47 -23.74
C PRO A 10 -8.33 5.00 -23.48
N LEU A 11 -8.16 3.93 -22.70
CA LEU A 11 -6.86 3.38 -22.35
C LEU A 11 -6.06 3.13 -23.63
N ASP A 12 -5.05 3.95 -23.90
CA ASP A 12 -4.21 3.85 -25.09
C ASP A 12 -3.36 2.57 -24.99
N PRO A 13 -3.47 1.64 -25.96
CA PRO A 13 -2.69 0.41 -25.99
C PRO A 13 -1.18 0.67 -25.89
N ALA A 14 -0.68 1.77 -26.46
CA ALA A 14 0.73 2.14 -26.40
C ALA A 14 1.18 2.49 -25.00
N VAL A 15 0.34 3.20 -24.23
CA VAL A 15 0.62 3.58 -22.84
C VAL A 15 0.60 2.33 -21.92
N ILE A 16 -0.40 1.47 -22.10
CA ILE A 16 -0.48 0.19 -21.38
C ILE A 16 0.74 -0.67 -21.69
N GLY A 17 1.10 -0.79 -22.95
CA GLY A 17 2.22 -1.61 -23.40
C GLY A 17 3.56 -1.14 -22.87
N ALA A 18 3.83 0.16 -22.95
CA ALA A 18 5.03 0.78 -22.40
C ALA A 18 5.15 0.54 -20.88
N ARG A 19 4.02 0.61 -20.16
CA ARG A 19 3.98 0.34 -18.73
C ARG A 19 4.27 -1.12 -18.40
N VAL A 20 3.65 -2.07 -19.10
CA VAL A 20 3.93 -3.51 -18.94
C VAL A 20 5.42 -3.77 -19.13
N LYS A 21 6.01 -3.23 -20.21
CA LYS A 21 7.44 -3.35 -20.48
C LYS A 21 8.31 -2.79 -19.35
N ALA A 22 8.03 -1.57 -18.90
CA ALA A 22 8.79 -0.93 -17.81
C ALA A 22 8.72 -1.74 -16.51
N LEU A 23 7.53 -2.26 -16.15
CA LEU A 23 7.36 -3.09 -14.96
C LEU A 23 8.10 -4.42 -15.08
N ARG A 24 8.08 -5.06 -16.27
CA ARG A 24 8.84 -6.28 -16.53
C ARG A 24 10.34 -6.05 -16.36
N GLU A 25 10.86 -4.98 -16.96
CA GLU A 25 12.29 -4.63 -16.89
C GLU A 25 12.70 -4.26 -15.46
N ALA A 26 11.88 -3.51 -14.73
CA ALA A 26 12.11 -3.21 -13.32
C ALA A 26 12.11 -4.47 -12.43
N SER A 27 11.39 -5.52 -12.83
CA SER A 27 11.40 -6.82 -12.17
C SER A 27 12.52 -7.75 -12.67
N SER A 28 13.41 -7.26 -13.54
CA SER A 28 14.50 -8.02 -14.17
C SER A 28 14.05 -9.29 -14.90
N LEU A 29 12.83 -9.28 -15.44
CA LEU A 29 12.25 -10.40 -16.18
C LEU A 29 12.50 -10.27 -17.68
N SER A 30 12.90 -11.37 -18.32
CA SER A 30 12.83 -11.47 -19.78
C SER A 30 11.38 -11.56 -20.24
N LEU A 31 11.12 -11.25 -21.51
CA LEU A 31 9.80 -11.37 -22.12
C LEU A 31 9.24 -12.81 -22.03
N ARG A 32 10.11 -13.82 -22.16
CA ARG A 32 9.71 -15.23 -22.06
C ARG A 32 9.34 -15.63 -20.63
N GLU A 33 10.07 -15.16 -19.65
CA GLU A 33 9.78 -15.42 -18.23
C GLU A 33 8.46 -14.82 -17.82
N LEU A 34 8.21 -13.55 -18.16
CA LEU A 34 6.92 -12.93 -17.86
C LEU A 34 5.78 -13.63 -18.62
N ALA A 35 5.95 -13.96 -19.90
CA ALA A 35 4.94 -14.70 -20.67
C ALA A 35 4.60 -16.03 -20.02
N GLY A 36 5.61 -16.77 -19.53
CA GLY A 36 5.42 -18.02 -18.80
C GLY A 36 4.65 -17.83 -17.49
N ARG A 37 4.99 -16.79 -16.70
CA ARG A 37 4.27 -16.47 -15.44
C ARG A 37 2.81 -16.08 -15.67
N CYS A 38 2.54 -15.40 -16.78
CA CYS A 38 1.18 -14.93 -17.12
C CYS A 38 0.33 -15.99 -17.82
N GLY A 39 0.91 -17.10 -18.27
CA GLY A 39 0.21 -18.08 -19.10
C GLY A 39 -0.23 -17.50 -20.46
N VAL A 40 0.54 -16.56 -21.05
CA VAL A 40 0.33 -15.99 -22.38
C VAL A 40 1.51 -16.34 -23.28
N SER A 41 1.32 -16.26 -24.61
CA SER A 41 2.44 -16.49 -25.53
C SER A 41 3.39 -15.29 -25.55
N ALA A 42 4.70 -15.54 -25.68
CA ALA A 42 5.71 -14.48 -25.78
C ALA A 42 5.45 -13.52 -26.98
N PRO A 43 5.02 -13.97 -28.16
CA PRO A 43 4.61 -13.07 -29.24
C PRO A 43 3.45 -12.14 -28.85
N MET A 44 2.41 -12.67 -28.18
CA MET A 44 1.29 -11.86 -27.71
C MET A 44 1.73 -10.80 -26.70
N LEU A 45 2.55 -11.17 -25.71
CA LEU A 45 3.07 -10.22 -24.74
C LEU A 45 3.92 -9.15 -25.42
N SER A 46 4.74 -9.52 -26.41
CA SER A 46 5.52 -8.57 -27.21
C SER A 46 4.65 -7.59 -27.99
N GLN A 47 3.54 -8.03 -28.57
CA GLN A 47 2.57 -7.14 -29.26
C GLN A 47 1.90 -6.18 -28.28
N VAL A 48 1.56 -6.65 -27.08
CA VAL A 48 1.04 -5.78 -26.02
C VAL A 48 2.07 -4.73 -25.61
N GLU A 49 3.32 -5.13 -25.35
CA GLU A 49 4.39 -4.19 -24.95
C GLU A 49 4.72 -3.13 -26.00
N ARG A 50 4.52 -3.44 -27.28
CA ARG A 50 4.66 -2.46 -28.38
C ARG A 50 3.40 -1.63 -28.63
N GLY A 51 2.31 -1.88 -27.90
CA GLY A 51 1.04 -1.18 -28.12
C GLY A 51 0.31 -1.58 -29.41
N GLU A 52 0.74 -2.66 -30.07
CA GLU A 52 0.12 -3.16 -31.31
C GLU A 52 -1.23 -3.83 -31.07
N THR A 53 -1.45 -4.29 -29.84
CA THR A 53 -2.68 -4.95 -29.42
C THR A 53 -3.07 -4.52 -28.01
N SER A 54 -4.34 -4.14 -27.83
CA SER A 54 -4.88 -3.90 -26.48
C SER A 54 -5.18 -5.24 -25.81
N PRO A 55 -4.65 -5.52 -24.59
CA PRO A 55 -4.98 -6.74 -23.89
C PRO A 55 -6.45 -6.71 -23.46
N THR A 56 -7.14 -7.86 -23.59
CA THR A 56 -8.44 -8.00 -22.93
C THR A 56 -8.29 -7.90 -21.42
N LEU A 57 -9.38 -7.60 -20.71
CA LEU A 57 -9.36 -7.51 -19.23
C LEU A 57 -8.79 -8.80 -18.58
N ALA A 58 -9.14 -9.97 -19.13
CA ALA A 58 -8.63 -11.25 -18.67
C ALA A 58 -7.13 -11.40 -18.90
N VAL A 59 -6.60 -10.93 -20.03
CA VAL A 59 -5.17 -10.93 -20.33
C VAL A 59 -4.44 -9.93 -19.45
N ALA A 60 -4.98 -8.72 -19.27
CA ALA A 60 -4.41 -7.72 -18.39
C ALA A 60 -4.34 -8.21 -16.93
N ALA A 61 -5.38 -8.90 -16.45
CA ALA A 61 -5.37 -9.51 -15.11
C ALA A 61 -4.27 -10.57 -14.97
N ARG A 62 -4.04 -11.42 -15.99
CA ARG A 62 -2.95 -12.41 -15.97
C ARG A 62 -1.58 -11.74 -16.01
N ILE A 63 -1.41 -10.68 -16.82
CA ILE A 63 -0.16 -9.90 -16.87
C ILE A 63 0.11 -9.26 -15.50
N ALA A 64 -0.90 -8.64 -14.89
CA ALA A 64 -0.79 -8.08 -13.56
C ALA A 64 -0.36 -9.13 -12.53
N SER A 65 -1.02 -10.31 -12.54
CA SER A 65 -0.66 -11.44 -11.66
C SER A 65 0.77 -11.92 -11.86
N GLY A 66 1.23 -12.04 -13.13
CA GLY A 66 2.61 -12.44 -13.44
C GLY A 66 3.67 -11.42 -13.01
N LEU A 67 3.27 -10.15 -12.87
CA LEU A 67 4.07 -9.05 -12.31
C LEU A 67 3.87 -8.90 -10.79
N GLU A 68 3.08 -9.76 -10.15
CA GLU A 68 2.71 -9.68 -8.73
C GLU A 68 1.99 -8.37 -8.37
N LEU A 69 1.19 -7.84 -9.29
CA LEU A 69 0.40 -6.63 -9.14
C LEU A 69 -1.09 -6.93 -9.15
N ARG A 70 -1.88 -6.06 -8.55
CA ARG A 70 -3.33 -6.02 -8.79
C ARG A 70 -3.61 -5.39 -10.16
N LEU A 71 -4.68 -5.82 -10.81
CA LEU A 71 -5.09 -5.24 -12.11
C LEU A 71 -5.26 -3.72 -12.03
N SER A 72 -5.81 -3.20 -10.93
CA SER A 72 -5.93 -1.76 -10.70
C SER A 72 -4.56 -1.05 -10.66
N GLN A 73 -3.51 -1.69 -10.20
CA GLN A 73 -2.16 -1.15 -10.20
C GLN A 73 -1.55 -1.16 -11.61
N LEU A 74 -1.85 -2.18 -12.42
CA LEU A 74 -1.42 -2.24 -13.81
C LEU A 74 -2.11 -1.18 -14.66
N LEU A 75 -3.41 -0.94 -14.45
CA LEU A 75 -4.24 -0.04 -15.27
C LEU A 75 -4.22 1.43 -14.79
N ARG A 76 -3.52 1.77 -13.71
CA ARG A 76 -3.34 3.16 -13.28
C ARG A 76 -2.37 3.88 -14.23
N LEU A 77 -2.89 4.34 -15.35
CA LEU A 77 -2.13 4.96 -16.43
C LEU A 77 -2.05 6.49 -16.32
N ASP A 78 -2.89 7.11 -15.48
CA ASP A 78 -3.10 8.56 -15.48
C ASP A 78 -2.40 9.31 -14.33
N GLU A 79 -1.47 8.66 -13.62
CA GLU A 79 -0.68 9.37 -12.62
C GLU A 79 0.67 9.77 -13.23
N ASP A 80 0.62 10.73 -14.15
CA ASP A 80 1.77 11.51 -14.61
C ASP A 80 2.29 12.38 -13.45
N GLY A 81 3.10 11.79 -12.59
CA GLY A 81 3.70 12.56 -11.52
C GLY A 81 4.78 11.81 -10.77
N ALA A 82 6.04 12.07 -11.12
CA ALA A 82 7.18 11.66 -10.30
C ALA A 82 7.09 12.22 -8.86
N VAL A 83 6.20 13.19 -8.63
CA VAL A 83 5.99 13.86 -7.33
C VAL A 83 4.49 14.02 -7.06
N THR A 84 4.02 13.43 -5.97
CA THR A 84 2.66 13.65 -5.46
C THR A 84 2.73 14.40 -4.12
N VAL A 85 2.01 15.50 -4.02
CA VAL A 85 1.93 16.29 -2.79
C VAL A 85 0.55 16.10 -2.16
N THR A 86 0.51 15.44 -0.99
CA THR A 86 -0.71 15.34 -0.17
C THR A 86 -0.77 16.52 0.79
N ARG A 87 -1.67 17.47 0.54
CA ARG A 87 -1.88 18.59 1.44
C ARG A 87 -2.58 18.14 2.73
N ALA A 88 -2.31 18.84 3.84
CA ALA A 88 -2.88 18.47 5.15
C ALA A 88 -4.42 18.43 5.15
N GLY A 89 -5.08 19.27 4.35
CA GLY A 89 -6.54 19.29 4.20
C GLY A 89 -7.13 18.12 3.44
N ASP A 90 -6.33 17.46 2.58
CA ASP A 90 -6.76 16.39 1.66
C ASP A 90 -6.49 14.98 2.20
N ARG A 91 -5.91 14.90 3.40
CA ARG A 91 -5.57 13.61 4.03
C ARG A 91 -6.82 12.80 4.34
N ARG A 92 -6.78 11.52 3.98
CA ARG A 92 -7.82 10.57 4.41
C ARG A 92 -7.70 10.38 5.93
N ARG A 93 -8.81 10.57 6.63
CA ARG A 93 -8.91 10.41 8.09
C ARG A 93 -9.80 9.23 8.44
N GLY A 94 -9.48 8.58 9.55
CA GLY A 94 -10.24 7.46 10.06
C GLY A 94 -9.95 7.22 11.54
N GLY A 95 -10.40 6.08 12.04
CA GLY A 95 -10.19 5.66 13.42
C GLY A 95 -11.45 5.17 14.09
N ASN A 96 -11.36 4.90 15.38
CA ASN A 96 -12.46 4.51 16.23
C ASN A 96 -12.55 5.44 17.45
N PRO A 97 -13.43 6.46 17.43
CA PRO A 97 -13.56 7.41 18.55
C PRO A 97 -13.93 6.75 19.88
N ARG A 98 -14.69 5.63 19.85
CA ARG A 98 -15.05 4.88 21.08
C ARG A 98 -13.86 4.22 21.74
N ARG A 99 -12.79 4.01 20.98
CA ARG A 99 -11.49 3.47 21.46
C ARG A 99 -10.44 4.56 21.62
N GLY A 100 -10.82 5.84 21.53
CA GLY A 100 -9.87 6.95 21.62
C GLY A 100 -8.83 6.95 20.51
N HIS A 101 -9.09 6.34 19.35
CA HIS A 101 -8.18 6.23 18.23
C HIS A 101 -8.62 7.08 17.04
N ARG A 102 -7.71 7.82 16.46
CA ARG A 102 -7.83 8.49 15.15
C ARG A 102 -6.53 8.34 14.39
N PHE A 103 -6.65 8.36 13.06
CA PHE A 103 -5.49 8.35 12.18
C PHE A 103 -5.71 9.22 10.94
N GLU A 104 -4.60 9.64 10.34
CA GLU A 104 -4.53 10.30 9.05
C GLU A 104 -3.56 9.55 8.15
N VAL A 105 -3.96 9.23 6.92
CA VAL A 105 -3.05 8.70 5.90
C VAL A 105 -2.30 9.86 5.29
N LEU A 106 -0.98 9.83 5.39
CA LEU A 106 -0.08 10.90 4.97
C LEU A 106 0.42 10.72 3.54
N SER A 107 0.56 9.47 3.09
CA SER A 107 0.95 9.15 1.72
C SER A 107 -0.24 9.08 0.80
N SER A 108 -0.12 9.65 -0.40
CA SER A 108 -1.08 9.34 -1.47
C SER A 108 -0.82 7.97 -2.04
N PRO A 109 -1.87 7.19 -2.37
CA PRO A 109 -1.68 5.94 -3.09
C PRO A 109 -1.07 6.24 -4.46
N GLN A 110 0.12 5.69 -4.72
CA GLN A 110 0.78 5.79 -6.03
C GLN A 110 0.88 4.42 -6.70
N PRO A 111 0.90 4.37 -8.04
CA PRO A 111 1.15 3.14 -8.77
C PRO A 111 2.48 2.52 -8.33
N GLY A 112 2.46 1.24 -7.98
CA GLY A 112 3.66 0.55 -7.51
C GLY A 112 4.12 0.90 -6.09
N GLN A 113 3.43 1.79 -5.40
CA GLN A 113 3.69 2.06 -3.98
C GLN A 113 3.36 0.80 -3.17
N ARG A 114 4.37 0.32 -2.43
CA ARG A 114 4.26 -0.87 -1.57
C ARG A 114 4.15 -0.52 -0.10
N ALA A 115 4.13 0.76 0.26
CA ALA A 115 4.03 1.21 1.64
C ALA A 115 3.01 2.34 1.79
N GLU A 116 2.24 2.31 2.87
CA GLU A 116 1.36 3.39 3.29
C GLU A 116 1.94 4.02 4.57
N LEU A 117 2.07 5.34 4.57
CA LEU A 117 2.47 6.11 5.75
C LEU A 117 1.23 6.73 6.39
N SER A 118 1.03 6.49 7.66
CA SER A 118 -0.05 7.06 8.46
C SER A 118 0.45 7.63 9.77
N ARG A 119 -0.29 8.62 10.30
CA ARG A 119 -0.08 9.15 11.66
C ARG A 119 -1.26 8.75 12.51
N HIS A 120 -0.98 8.13 13.62
CA HIS A 120 -1.97 7.66 14.60
C HIS A 120 -1.92 8.52 15.85
N THR A 121 -3.09 8.75 16.44
CA THR A 121 -3.25 9.45 17.71
C THR A 121 -4.11 8.60 18.63
N LEU A 122 -3.63 8.34 19.83
CA LEU A 122 -4.34 7.61 20.89
C LEU A 122 -4.58 8.54 22.09
N ALA A 123 -5.84 8.73 22.44
CA ALA A 123 -6.20 9.37 23.68
C ALA A 123 -5.74 8.53 24.90
N PRO A 124 -5.69 9.09 26.11
CA PRO A 124 -5.46 8.31 27.34
C PRO A 124 -6.41 7.11 27.41
N GLY A 125 -5.87 5.92 27.66
CA GLY A 125 -6.61 4.65 27.65
C GLY A 125 -7.05 4.16 26.27
N GLY A 126 -6.65 4.85 25.19
CA GLY A 126 -7.03 4.50 23.81
C GLY A 126 -6.25 3.32 23.24
N ALA A 127 -6.81 2.70 22.19
CA ALA A 127 -6.18 1.59 21.49
C ALA A 127 -6.58 1.55 20.00
N THR A 128 -5.67 1.06 19.13
CA THR A 128 -5.94 0.94 17.68
C THR A 128 -6.93 -0.17 17.36
N GLY A 129 -7.02 -1.21 18.18
CA GLY A 129 -7.86 -2.38 17.98
C GLY A 129 -8.26 -3.06 19.29
N ALA A 130 -9.05 -4.13 19.22
CA ALA A 130 -9.38 -5.02 20.33
C ALA A 130 -8.38 -6.19 20.44
N ALA A 131 -8.47 -6.92 21.54
CA ALA A 131 -7.59 -8.07 21.78
C ALA A 131 -7.88 -9.25 20.83
N ASP A 132 -9.11 -9.32 20.35
CA ASP A 132 -9.68 -10.37 19.51
C ASP A 132 -9.88 -9.94 18.05
N ASP A 133 -9.44 -8.73 17.68
CA ASP A 133 -9.49 -8.29 16.30
C ASP A 133 -8.53 -9.16 15.45
N PRO A 134 -8.98 -9.65 14.28
CA PRO A 134 -8.12 -10.40 13.37
C PRO A 134 -7.02 -9.50 12.80
N PRO A 135 -5.92 -10.10 12.28
CA PRO A 135 -4.91 -9.34 11.56
C PRO A 135 -5.52 -8.51 10.44
N MET A 136 -5.17 -7.21 10.38
CA MET A 136 -5.75 -6.27 9.41
C MET A 136 -4.94 -6.17 8.12
N HIS A 137 -3.73 -6.72 8.09
CA HIS A 137 -2.81 -6.63 6.97
C HIS A 137 -2.66 -7.96 6.22
N GLU A 138 -2.27 -7.87 4.95
CA GLU A 138 -2.05 -9.06 4.13
C GLU A 138 -0.83 -9.87 4.62
N PRO A 139 -0.81 -11.20 4.42
CA PRO A 139 0.33 -12.05 4.77
C PRO A 139 1.66 -11.52 4.21
N GLY A 140 2.69 -11.49 5.06
CA GLY A 140 4.02 -10.98 4.73
C GLY A 140 4.15 -9.46 4.79
N SER A 141 3.11 -8.73 5.23
CA SER A 141 3.21 -7.30 5.49
C SER A 141 4.10 -7.02 6.70
N ARG A 142 4.81 -5.90 6.66
CA ARG A 142 5.58 -5.38 7.78
C ARG A 142 5.11 -3.99 8.16
N GLU A 143 5.08 -3.74 9.46
CA GLU A 143 4.83 -2.41 10.00
C GLU A 143 6.06 -1.92 10.75
N THR A 144 6.41 -0.66 10.51
CA THR A 144 7.39 0.07 11.30
C THR A 144 6.69 1.26 11.93
N ALA A 145 6.75 1.38 13.26
CA ALA A 145 6.16 2.50 13.98
C ALA A 145 7.25 3.30 14.72
N LEU A 146 7.17 4.63 14.59
CA LEU A 146 8.00 5.60 15.30
C LEU A 146 7.12 6.43 16.24
N ILE A 147 7.45 6.46 17.51
CA ILE A 147 6.72 7.24 18.50
C ILE A 147 7.16 8.69 18.43
N GLU A 148 6.25 9.58 17.99
CA GLU A 148 6.52 11.02 17.86
C GLU A 148 6.33 11.77 19.19
N ARG A 149 5.38 11.31 20.02
CA ARG A 149 5.05 11.94 21.29
C ARG A 149 4.37 10.98 22.24
N GLY A 150 4.72 11.06 23.52
CA GLY A 150 4.15 10.24 24.59
C GLY A 150 4.70 8.83 24.62
N SER A 151 3.89 7.88 25.05
CA SER A 151 4.27 6.47 25.13
C SER A 151 3.12 5.57 24.72
N VAL A 152 3.46 4.42 24.15
CA VAL A 152 2.48 3.39 23.77
C VAL A 152 2.99 2.01 24.15
N VAL A 153 2.10 1.05 24.23
CA VAL A 153 2.43 -0.37 24.33
C VAL A 153 1.98 -1.05 23.06
N LEU A 154 2.92 -1.61 22.30
CA LEU A 154 2.61 -2.54 21.23
C LEU A 154 2.30 -3.91 21.87
N VAL A 155 1.12 -4.43 21.60
CA VAL A 155 0.76 -5.83 21.89
C VAL A 155 0.79 -6.56 20.54
N CYS A 156 1.72 -7.51 20.38
CA CYS A 156 1.89 -8.27 19.14
C CYS A 156 2.09 -9.75 19.49
N ASP A 157 1.28 -10.61 18.92
CA ASP A 157 1.27 -12.06 19.19
C ASP A 157 1.31 -12.40 20.70
N GLY A 158 0.49 -11.67 21.47
CA GLY A 158 0.40 -11.82 22.94
C GLY A 158 1.53 -11.19 23.75
N HIS A 159 2.60 -10.74 23.11
CA HIS A 159 3.72 -10.07 23.77
C HIS A 159 3.50 -8.56 23.86
N ARG A 160 4.00 -7.95 24.95
CA ARG A 160 3.85 -6.51 25.23
C ARG A 160 5.20 -5.81 25.15
N HIS A 161 5.29 -4.76 24.35
CA HIS A 161 6.49 -3.95 24.15
C HIS A 161 6.16 -2.50 24.50
N ALA A 162 6.73 -1.98 25.59
CA ALA A 162 6.59 -0.58 25.95
C ALA A 162 7.53 0.28 25.08
N LEU A 163 7.01 1.35 24.51
CA LEU A 163 7.72 2.25 23.61
C LEU A 163 7.50 3.69 24.08
N GLY A 164 8.57 4.43 24.22
CA GLY A 164 8.58 5.86 24.55
C GLY A 164 8.85 6.74 23.33
N GLU A 165 8.81 8.04 23.55
CA GLU A 165 9.11 9.04 22.51
C GLU A 165 10.50 8.82 21.90
N GLY A 166 10.57 8.81 20.56
CA GLY A 166 11.78 8.51 19.79
C GLY A 166 12.04 7.04 19.55
N ASP A 167 11.36 6.11 20.25
CA ASP A 167 11.52 4.69 19.99
C ASP A 167 10.89 4.29 18.65
N CYS A 168 11.53 3.30 18.02
CA CYS A 168 11.08 2.73 16.75
C CYS A 168 10.97 1.20 16.88
N VAL A 169 9.87 0.64 16.39
CA VAL A 169 9.64 -0.81 16.35
C VAL A 169 9.31 -1.27 14.95
N THR A 170 9.79 -2.45 14.56
CA THR A 170 9.40 -3.11 13.30
C THR A 170 8.98 -4.54 13.61
N PHE A 171 7.85 -4.97 13.05
CA PHE A 171 7.29 -6.30 13.28
C PHE A 171 6.54 -6.82 12.05
N ASP A 172 6.23 -8.11 12.05
CA ASP A 172 5.41 -8.74 11.02
C ASP A 172 3.94 -8.37 11.28
N ALA A 173 3.37 -7.53 10.40
CA ALA A 173 2.05 -6.93 10.57
C ALA A 173 0.89 -7.89 10.25
N ASP A 174 1.17 -9.06 9.71
CA ASP A 174 0.21 -10.17 9.54
C ASP A 174 -0.05 -10.94 10.85
N LEU A 175 0.71 -10.65 11.92
CA LEU A 175 0.41 -11.14 13.27
C LEU A 175 -0.70 -10.29 13.91
N PRO A 176 -1.53 -10.88 14.81
CA PRO A 176 -2.47 -10.11 15.63
C PRO A 176 -1.74 -9.06 16.44
N HIS A 177 -2.05 -7.79 16.24
CA HIS A 177 -1.38 -6.70 16.95
C HIS A 177 -2.29 -5.50 17.17
N ARG A 178 -1.94 -4.68 18.15
CA ARG A 178 -2.54 -3.38 18.44
C ARG A 178 -1.59 -2.51 19.24
N PHE A 179 -1.76 -1.21 19.15
CA PHE A 179 -1.12 -0.24 20.01
C PHE A 179 -2.12 0.22 21.09
N GLU A 180 -1.66 0.32 22.31
CA GLU A 180 -2.41 0.80 23.48
C GLU A 180 -1.70 2.01 24.08
N ASN A 181 -2.46 2.99 24.54
CA ASN A 181 -1.94 4.11 25.33
C ASN A 181 -2.38 3.98 26.79
N PRO A 182 -1.58 3.39 27.67
CA PRO A 182 -1.91 3.28 29.09
C PRO A 182 -1.61 4.57 29.88
N ALA A 183 -0.96 5.57 29.26
CA ALA A 183 -0.59 6.81 29.90
C ALA A 183 -1.78 7.77 30.07
N GLY A 184 -1.58 8.80 30.91
CA GLY A 184 -2.57 9.86 31.15
C GLY A 184 -2.57 10.97 30.12
N GLU A 185 -1.69 10.92 29.11
CA GLU A 185 -1.53 11.92 28.07
C GLU A 185 -1.76 11.30 26.69
N GLU A 186 -2.05 12.14 25.69
CA GLU A 186 -2.21 11.72 24.29
C GLU A 186 -0.87 11.22 23.74
N ALA A 187 -0.90 10.09 23.05
CA ALA A 187 0.24 9.55 22.33
C ALA A 187 0.06 9.68 20.83
N VAL A 188 1.15 9.96 20.12
CA VAL A 188 1.19 10.11 18.65
C VAL A 188 2.32 9.26 18.11
N PHE A 189 2.04 8.49 17.05
CA PHE A 189 3.06 7.72 16.34
C PHE A 189 2.81 7.73 14.84
N LEU A 190 3.90 7.61 14.07
CA LEU A 190 3.87 7.33 12.65
C LEU A 190 3.93 5.82 12.44
N ALA A 191 3.15 5.31 11.49
CA ALA A 191 3.21 3.94 11.05
C ALA A 191 3.47 3.86 9.55
N VAL A 192 4.41 3.02 9.14
CA VAL A 192 4.66 2.63 7.76
C VAL A 192 4.32 1.17 7.62
N VAL A 193 3.24 0.88 6.89
CA VAL A 193 2.88 -0.50 6.56
C VAL A 193 3.32 -0.78 5.13
N SER A 194 4.20 -1.77 4.96
CA SER A 194 4.66 -2.23 3.65
C SER A 194 4.04 -3.58 3.31
N ALA A 195 3.58 -3.73 2.06
CA ALA A 195 3.16 -5.03 1.55
C ALA A 195 4.35 -6.00 1.53
N GLY A 196 4.11 -7.25 1.92
CA GLY A 196 5.14 -8.28 1.96
C GLY A 196 5.82 -8.49 0.61
N LEU A 197 7.15 -8.55 0.63
CA LEU A 197 7.91 -9.11 -0.47
C LEU A 197 7.76 -10.63 -0.37
N ARG A 198 7.02 -11.27 -1.25
CA ARG A 198 7.08 -12.73 -1.36
C ARG A 198 8.52 -13.10 -1.71
N ARG A 199 9.22 -13.73 -0.77
CA ARG A 199 10.46 -14.41 -1.13
C ARG A 199 10.07 -15.61 -1.98
N SER A 200 10.49 -15.59 -3.23
CA SER A 200 10.46 -16.74 -4.15
C SER A 200 11.40 -17.83 -3.66
#